data_9fc96776dadf26d153c3a5f4a1b96358
#
_entry.id   9fc96776dadf26d153c3a5f4a1b96358
#
_cell.length_a   1.000
_cell.length_b   1.000
_cell.length_c   1.000
_cell.angle_alpha   90.00
_cell.angle_beta   90.00
_cell.angle_gamma   90.00
#
_symmetry.space_group_name_H-M   'P 1'
#
loop_
_entity.id
_entity.type
_entity.pdbx_description
1 polymer ?
#
loop_
_entity_poly.entity_id
_entity_poly.type
_entity_poly.pdbx_seq_one_letter_code
_entity_poly.pdbx_strand_id
1 'polypeptide(L)'
;MRRQGRRIATKSLVIYRSDPAPGDPSSLVGITVSKSIGKAVTRNKLRRRLAAIIHQALEHQHAMRLLVVARSDAAQTAFHDLRTEVTSGLARA
;
A
#
# COMPACT_ATOMS: atom_id res chain seq x y z
N MET A 1 6.55 23.90 2.45
CA MET A 1 6.53 23.29 2.31
C MET A 1 6.06 22.42 2.13
N ARG A 2 6.21 21.77 1.78
CA ARG A 2 5.97 21.00 1.51
C ARG A 2 5.74 19.92 1.35
N ARG A 3 5.32 19.71 1.24
CA ARG A 3 5.14 18.70 1.19
C ARG A 3 5.28 17.64 0.52
N GLN A 4 5.05 16.98 0.32
CA GLN A 4 5.89 15.86 -0.03
C GLN A 4 5.12 14.59 -0.25
N GLY A 5 3.85 14.56 0.06
CA GLY A 5 3.01 13.41 -0.12
C GLY A 5 2.65 13.21 -1.58
N ARG A 6 2.71 11.97 -2.04
CA ARG A 6 2.26 11.60 -3.38
C ARG A 6 1.11 10.63 -3.27
N ARG A 7 0.13 10.79 -4.13
CA ARG A 7 -1.03 9.91 -4.20
C ARG A 7 -1.02 9.20 -5.55
N ILE A 8 -0.96 7.89 -5.50
CA ILE A 8 -0.99 7.07 -6.71
C ILE A 8 -2.25 6.21 -6.66
N ALA A 9 -3.14 6.39 -7.61
CA ALA A 9 -4.34 5.58 -7.71
C ALA A 9 -4.12 4.49 -8.73
N THR A 10 -4.37 3.24 -8.33
CA THR A 10 -4.35 2.10 -9.24
C THR A 10 -5.77 1.55 -9.34
N LYS A 11 -5.95 0.47 -10.09
CA LYS A 11 -7.27 -0.12 -10.26
C LYS A 11 -7.90 -0.51 -8.91
N SER A 12 -7.13 -1.14 -8.04
CA SER A 12 -7.65 -1.71 -6.79
C SER A 12 -7.20 -0.99 -5.55
N LEU A 13 -6.23 -0.08 -5.67
CA LEU A 13 -5.57 0.53 -4.51
C LEU A 13 -5.38 2.02 -4.70
N VAL A 14 -5.29 2.72 -3.58
CA VAL A 14 -4.77 4.08 -3.56
C VAL A 14 -3.58 4.07 -2.63
N ILE A 15 -2.45 4.52 -3.11
CA ILE A 15 -1.20 4.51 -2.36
C ILE A 15 -0.78 5.94 -2.07
N TYR A 16 -0.59 6.25 -0.79
CA TYR A 16 -0.06 7.55 -0.36
C TYR A 16 1.37 7.34 0.10
N ARG A 17 2.28 8.04 -0.49
CA ARG A 17 3.70 7.94 -0.15
C ARG A 17 4.22 9.29 0.33
N SER A 18 5.00 9.27 1.40
CA SER A 18 5.70 10.45 1.88
C SER A 18 7.06 10.07 2.43
N ASP A 19 7.91 11.06 2.61
CA ASP A 19 9.23 10.83 3.17
C ASP A 19 9.13 10.56 4.67
N PRO A 20 10.07 9.76 5.22
CA PRO A 20 10.08 9.55 6.66
C PRO A 20 10.44 10.82 7.41
N ALA A 21 10.13 10.83 8.70
CA ALA A 21 10.50 11.95 9.54
C ALA A 21 12.02 12.11 9.55
N PRO A 22 12.53 13.36 9.68
CA PRO A 22 13.96 13.58 9.75
C PRO A 22 14.60 12.74 10.86
N GLY A 23 15.67 12.04 10.52
CA GLY A 23 16.39 11.21 11.47
C GLY A 23 15.78 9.84 11.73
N ASP A 24 14.66 9.51 11.07
CA ASP A 24 14.00 8.23 11.23
C ASP A 24 14.34 7.33 10.06
N PRO A 25 15.14 6.27 10.27
CA PRO A 25 15.50 5.37 9.17
C PRO A 25 14.45 4.30 8.88
N SER A 26 13.36 4.28 9.65
CA SER A 26 12.34 3.24 9.52
C SER A 26 11.29 3.59 8.50
N SER A 27 10.75 2.55 7.86
CA SER A 27 9.57 2.71 7.03
C SER A 27 8.33 2.48 7.89
N LEU A 28 7.30 3.28 7.66
CA LEU A 28 6.01 3.09 8.30
C LEU A 28 4.98 2.73 7.24
N VAL A 29 4.25 1.67 7.48
CA VAL A 29 3.24 1.19 6.53
C VAL A 29 1.90 1.07 7.22
N GLY A 30 0.91 1.77 6.69
CA GLY A 30 -0.47 1.61 7.11
C GLY A 30 -1.27 0.99 5.99
N ILE A 31 -2.16 0.09 6.32
CA ILE A 31 -3.04 -0.54 5.36
C ILE A 31 -4.47 -0.39 5.85
N THR A 32 -5.30 0.25 5.03
CA THR A 32 -6.71 0.48 5.36
C THR A 32 -7.59 -0.38 4.46
N VAL A 33 -8.44 -1.19 5.09
CA VAL A 33 -9.40 -2.02 4.38
C VAL A 33 -10.76 -1.75 4.99
N SER A 34 -11.63 -1.07 4.24
CA SER A 34 -12.93 -0.65 4.77
C SER A 34 -13.92 -1.79 4.87
N LYS A 35 -14.95 -1.59 5.68
CA LYS A 35 -16.01 -2.59 5.86
C LYS A 35 -16.76 -2.89 4.57
N SER A 36 -16.78 -1.93 3.64
CA SER A 36 -17.47 -2.12 2.36
C SER A 36 -16.82 -3.21 1.50
N ILE A 37 -15.60 -3.59 1.80
CA ILE A 37 -14.90 -4.62 1.03
C ILE A 37 -15.43 -6.00 1.33
N GLY A 38 -15.90 -6.25 2.54
CA GLY A 38 -16.45 -7.54 2.90
C GLY A 38 -16.38 -7.84 4.38
N LYS A 39 -16.56 -9.11 4.70
CA LYS A 39 -16.53 -9.58 6.08
C LYS A 39 -15.13 -9.49 6.67
N ALA A 40 -15.03 -9.56 7.99
CA ALA A 40 -13.76 -9.46 8.69
C ALA A 40 -12.72 -10.46 8.18
N VAL A 41 -13.14 -11.68 7.88
CA VAL A 41 -12.24 -12.70 7.34
C VAL A 41 -11.63 -12.26 6.01
N THR A 42 -12.48 -11.75 5.12
CA THR A 42 -12.04 -11.26 3.82
C THR A 42 -11.08 -10.08 3.98
N ARG A 43 -11.44 -9.14 4.85
CA ARG A 43 -10.61 -7.97 5.08
C ARG A 43 -9.24 -8.34 5.66
N ASN A 44 -9.21 -9.26 6.61
CA ASN A 44 -7.96 -9.71 7.22
C ASN A 44 -7.07 -10.41 6.20
N LYS A 45 -7.67 -11.24 5.36
CA LYS A 45 -6.92 -11.94 4.31
C LYS A 45 -6.30 -10.94 3.35
N LEU A 46 -7.06 -9.95 2.91
CA LEU A 46 -6.57 -8.92 2.01
C LEU A 46 -5.45 -8.12 2.67
N ARG A 47 -5.63 -7.74 3.93
CA ARG A 47 -4.61 -6.98 4.66
C ARG A 47 -3.30 -7.75 4.75
N ARG A 48 -3.38 -9.05 5.03
CA ARG A 48 -2.17 -9.89 5.11
C ARG A 48 -1.47 -10.00 3.76
N ARG A 49 -2.24 -10.14 2.68
CA ARG A 49 -1.69 -10.20 1.33
C ARG A 49 -0.97 -8.90 0.98
N LEU A 50 -1.62 -7.77 1.25
CA LEU A 50 -1.01 -6.47 0.98
C LEU A 50 0.24 -6.25 1.82
N ALA A 51 0.21 -6.66 3.09
CA ALA A 51 1.38 -6.51 3.95
C ALA A 51 2.56 -7.29 3.40
N ALA A 52 2.35 -8.52 2.95
CA ALA A 52 3.41 -9.33 2.38
C ALA A 52 3.98 -8.72 1.11
N ILE A 53 3.10 -8.23 0.24
CA ILE A 53 3.52 -7.59 -1.02
C ILE A 53 4.35 -6.35 -0.73
N ILE A 54 3.86 -5.51 0.17
CA ILE A 54 4.53 -4.24 0.48
C ILE A 54 5.87 -4.50 1.15
N HIS A 55 5.92 -5.47 2.06
CA HIS A 55 7.15 -5.83 2.72
C HIS A 55 8.24 -6.23 1.72
N GLN A 56 7.88 -7.07 0.75
CA GLN A 56 8.83 -7.45 -0.29
C GLN A 56 9.24 -6.27 -1.16
N ALA A 57 8.28 -5.41 -1.50
CA ALA A 57 8.55 -4.27 -2.36
C ALA A 57 9.51 -3.29 -1.68
N LEU A 58 9.43 -3.16 -0.36
CA LEU A 58 10.26 -2.20 0.38
C LEU A 58 11.65 -2.72 0.69
N GLU A 59 11.94 -4.00 0.49
CA GLU A 59 13.25 -4.56 0.78
C GLU A 59 14.37 -3.84 0.02
N HIS A 60 14.07 -3.32 -1.15
CA HIS A 60 15.06 -2.69 -2.00
C HIS A 60 14.81 -1.19 -2.17
N GLN A 61 14.01 -0.61 -1.28
CA GLN A 61 13.65 0.80 -1.35
C GLN A 61 14.24 1.56 -0.17
N HIS A 62 14.37 2.86 -0.35
CA HIS A 62 14.70 3.75 0.77
C HIS A 62 13.53 3.78 1.75
N ALA A 63 13.83 4.13 2.99
CA ALA A 63 12.78 4.27 3.99
C ALA A 63 11.73 5.27 3.51
N MET A 64 10.46 4.95 3.73
CA MET A 64 9.35 5.82 3.32
C MET A 64 8.12 5.53 4.17
N ARG A 65 7.21 6.47 4.16
CA ARG A 65 5.91 6.28 4.78
C ARG A 65 4.90 5.95 3.71
N LEU A 66 4.17 4.86 3.91
CA LEU A 66 3.15 4.42 2.98
C LEU A 66 1.82 4.24 3.70
N LEU A 67 0.77 4.72 3.06
CA LEU A 67 -0.58 4.38 3.46
C LEU A 67 -1.25 3.79 2.23
N VAL A 68 -1.65 2.54 2.32
CA VAL A 68 -2.29 1.84 1.22
C VAL A 68 -3.76 1.65 1.57
N VAL A 69 -4.62 2.20 0.75
CA VAL A 69 -6.07 2.11 0.92
C VAL A 69 -6.62 1.16 -0.12
N ALA A 70 -7.22 0.07 0.34
CA ALA A 70 -7.80 -0.91 -0.57
C ALA A 70 -9.17 -0.42 -1.05
N ARG A 71 -9.36 -0.43 -2.36
CA ARG A 71 -10.63 -0.10 -2.97
C ARG A 71 -11.52 -1.35 -3.01
N SER A 72 -12.79 -1.15 -3.30
CA SER A 72 -13.75 -2.26 -3.27
C SER A 72 -13.36 -3.43 -4.18
N ASP A 73 -12.66 -3.15 -5.27
CA ASP A 73 -12.23 -4.20 -6.19
C ASP A 73 -11.10 -5.07 -5.65
N ALA A 74 -10.40 -4.61 -4.62
CA ALA A 74 -9.20 -5.29 -4.14
C ALA A 74 -9.45 -6.71 -3.66
N ALA A 75 -10.62 -6.95 -3.04
CA ALA A 75 -10.95 -8.27 -2.52
C ALA A 75 -11.08 -9.31 -3.62
N GLN A 76 -11.40 -8.88 -4.84
CA GLN A 76 -11.59 -9.74 -5.99
C GLN A 76 -10.39 -9.76 -6.92
N THR A 77 -9.36 -9.00 -6.58
CA THR A 77 -8.15 -8.92 -7.39
C THR A 77 -7.20 -10.03 -7.01
N ALA A 78 -6.66 -10.71 -8.01
CA ALA A 78 -5.71 -11.79 -7.75
C ALA A 78 -4.45 -11.26 -7.08
N PHE A 79 -3.82 -12.11 -6.28
CA PHE A 79 -2.59 -11.74 -5.57
C PHE A 79 -1.52 -11.18 -6.52
N HIS A 80 -1.36 -11.84 -7.65
CA HIS A 80 -0.39 -11.42 -8.65
C HIS A 80 -0.66 -10.00 -9.17
N ASP A 81 -1.94 -9.71 -9.39
CA ASP A 81 -2.32 -8.39 -9.89
C ASP A 81 -2.14 -7.30 -8.83
N LEU A 82 -2.45 -7.63 -7.57
CA LEU A 82 -2.19 -6.71 -6.47
C LEU A 82 -0.70 -6.39 -6.36
N ARG A 83 0.13 -7.41 -6.50
CA ARG A 83 1.57 -7.25 -6.46
C ARG A 83 2.06 -6.32 -7.57
N THR A 84 1.53 -6.51 -8.77
CA THR A 84 1.86 -5.66 -9.91
C THR A 84 1.45 -4.22 -9.65
N GLU A 85 0.25 -4.00 -9.10
CA GLU A 85 -0.23 -2.66 -8.81
C GLU A 85 0.65 -1.96 -7.78
N VAL A 86 1.06 -2.66 -6.72
CA VAL A 86 1.93 -2.08 -5.71
C VAL A 86 3.29 -1.73 -6.30
N THR A 87 3.88 -2.67 -7.02
CA THR A 87 5.19 -2.47 -7.63
C THR A 87 5.18 -1.31 -8.61
N SER A 88 4.17 -1.25 -9.48
CA SER A 88 4.04 -0.17 -10.44
C SER A 88 3.79 1.16 -9.76
N GLY A 89 2.95 1.16 -8.73
CA GLY A 89 2.64 2.36 -7.97
C GLY A 89 3.87 2.96 -7.31
N LEU A 90 4.67 2.12 -6.69
CA LEU A 90 5.89 2.58 -6.04
C LEU A 90 6.91 3.09 -7.06
N ALA A 91 6.97 2.47 -8.22
CA ALA A 91 7.89 2.91 -9.26
C ALA A 91 7.51 4.30 -9.82
N ARG A 92 6.21 4.63 -9.80
CA ARG A 92 5.75 5.94 -10.27
C ARG A 92 5.86 7.03 -9.21
N ALA A 93 6.04 6.66 -7.98
CA ALA A 93 6.11 7.62 -6.87
C ALA A 93 7.53 8.28 -6.73
#